data_7b577e89349b8f76507ab8e2bbb946ee
#
_entry.id   7b577e89349b8f76507ab8e2bbb946ee
#
_cell.length_a   1.000
_cell.length_b   1.000
_cell.length_c   1.000
_cell.angle_alpha   90.00
_cell.angle_beta   90.00
_cell.angle_gamma   90.00
#
_symmetry.space_group_name_H-M   'P 1'
#
loop_
_entity.id
_entity.type
_entity.pdbx_description
1 polymer ?
#
loop_
_entity_poly.entity_id
_entity_poly.type
_entity_poly.pdbx_seq_one_letter_code
_entity_poly.pdbx_strand_id
1 'polypeptide(L)'
;MSASDPVADMLTKIRNAVMARHEKVDIPASKLKLEIVKILKTEGYIKNFKKVQEEGKNTIRIFLKYDDKNEPVIHGIEKISTPGRRVYSGYKDLPRVRNGYGSVIVSTSSGVTTGKKASEKMVGGELVCKVW
;
A
#
# COMPACT_ATOMS: atom_id res chain seq x y z
N MET A 1 -21.43 2.43 -15.46
CA MET A 1 -20.03 2.80 -15.23
C MET A 1 -19.58 2.31 -13.87
N SER A 2 -18.49 1.56 -13.82
CA SER A 2 -17.96 1.08 -12.56
C SER A 2 -17.37 2.23 -11.76
N ALA A 3 -17.44 2.11 -10.44
CA ALA A 3 -16.80 3.07 -9.56
C ALA A 3 -15.28 3.01 -9.77
N SER A 4 -14.61 4.17 -9.81
CA SER A 4 -13.18 4.22 -9.91
C SER A 4 -12.56 3.89 -8.54
N ASP A 5 -11.42 3.22 -8.56
CA ASP A 5 -10.67 2.91 -7.34
C ASP A 5 -9.20 3.28 -7.58
N PRO A 6 -8.83 4.55 -7.29
CA PRO A 6 -7.47 5.01 -7.52
C PRO A 6 -6.43 4.23 -6.72
N VAL A 7 -6.78 3.73 -5.53
CA VAL A 7 -5.86 2.91 -4.75
C VAL A 7 -5.63 1.55 -5.42
N ALA A 8 -6.69 0.91 -5.89
CA ALA A 8 -6.57 -0.35 -6.62
C ALA A 8 -5.72 -0.18 -7.88
N ASP A 9 -5.90 0.93 -8.59
CA ASP A 9 -5.07 1.24 -9.77
C ASP A 9 -3.60 1.38 -9.40
N MET A 10 -3.32 2.05 -8.28
CA MET A 10 -1.94 2.17 -7.78
C MET A 10 -1.34 0.81 -7.48
N LEU A 11 -2.07 -0.06 -6.77
CA LEU A 11 -1.58 -1.38 -6.42
C LEU A 11 -1.34 -2.24 -7.66
N THR A 12 -2.20 -2.11 -8.66
CA THR A 12 -2.04 -2.82 -9.93
C THR A 12 -0.77 -2.35 -10.66
N LYS A 13 -0.53 -1.04 -10.68
CA LYS A 13 0.70 -0.50 -11.31
C LYS A 13 1.95 -0.98 -10.60
N ILE A 14 1.94 -1.01 -9.27
CA ILE A 14 3.05 -1.53 -8.48
C ILE A 14 3.27 -3.02 -8.80
N ARG A 15 2.21 -3.80 -8.80
CA ARG A 15 2.26 -5.23 -9.08
C ARG A 15 2.85 -5.51 -10.47
N ASN A 16 2.37 -4.80 -11.48
CA ASN A 16 2.84 -4.97 -12.85
C ASN A 16 4.30 -4.55 -13.00
N ALA A 17 4.70 -3.44 -12.38
CA ALA A 17 6.08 -2.98 -12.42
C ALA A 17 7.04 -3.96 -11.74
N VAL A 18 6.62 -4.55 -10.63
CA VAL A 18 7.40 -5.56 -9.91
C VAL A 18 7.56 -6.81 -10.77
N MET A 19 6.48 -7.27 -11.42
CA MET A 19 6.54 -8.44 -12.30
C MET A 19 7.48 -8.22 -13.50
N ALA A 20 7.52 -6.99 -14.01
CA ALA A 20 8.37 -6.62 -15.13
C ALA A 20 9.80 -6.26 -14.70
N ARG A 21 10.11 -6.29 -13.41
CA ARG A 21 11.42 -5.93 -12.83
C ARG A 21 11.81 -4.50 -13.14
N HIS A 22 10.84 -3.58 -13.18
CA HIS A 22 11.13 -2.16 -13.35
C HIS A 22 11.82 -1.61 -12.10
N GLU A 23 12.69 -0.64 -12.28
CA GLU A 23 13.37 0.03 -11.16
C GLU A 23 12.43 0.95 -10.40
N LYS A 24 11.52 1.60 -11.13
CA LYS A 24 10.61 2.59 -10.56
C LYS A 24 9.26 2.58 -11.27
N VAL A 25 8.25 3.15 -10.61
CA VAL A 25 6.93 3.31 -11.18
C VAL A 25 6.35 4.65 -10.71
N ASP A 26 5.70 5.37 -11.61
CA ASP A 26 5.06 6.66 -11.32
C ASP A 26 3.55 6.47 -11.20
N ILE A 27 2.96 7.06 -10.17
CA ILE A 27 1.51 7.03 -9.96
C ILE A 27 0.99 8.44 -9.69
N PRO A 28 -0.27 8.74 -10.07
CA PRO A 28 -0.85 10.03 -9.70
C PRO A 28 -0.90 10.18 -8.18
N ALA A 29 -0.55 11.36 -7.69
CA ALA A 29 -0.47 11.61 -6.25
C ALA A 29 -1.85 11.87 -5.64
N SER A 30 -2.03 11.41 -4.41
CA SER A 30 -3.12 11.80 -3.52
C SER A 30 -2.63 11.62 -2.09
N LYS A 31 -3.34 12.24 -1.16
CA LYS A 31 -2.98 12.14 0.26
C LYS A 31 -2.99 10.69 0.74
N LEU A 32 -4.05 9.95 0.40
CA LEU A 32 -4.16 8.55 0.82
C LEU A 32 -3.07 7.67 0.21
N LYS A 33 -2.83 7.83 -1.10
CA LYS A 33 -1.78 7.07 -1.78
C LYS A 33 -0.40 7.35 -1.18
N LEU A 34 -0.13 8.62 -0.87
CA LEU A 34 1.14 9.00 -0.26
C LEU A 34 1.32 8.35 1.10
N GLU A 35 0.27 8.31 1.91
CA GLU A 35 0.33 7.65 3.22
C GLU A 35 0.59 6.15 3.08
N ILE A 36 -0.03 5.50 2.12
CA ILE A 36 0.20 4.07 1.85
C ILE A 36 1.66 3.85 1.42
N VAL A 37 2.17 4.67 0.52
CA VAL A 37 3.56 4.56 0.04
C VAL A 37 4.56 4.77 1.18
N LYS A 38 4.29 5.69 2.09
CA LYS A 38 5.14 5.89 3.27
C LYS A 38 5.22 4.63 4.13
N ILE A 39 4.10 3.94 4.30
CA ILE A 39 4.04 2.69 5.05
C ILE A 39 4.84 1.61 4.34
N LEU A 40 4.69 1.48 3.02
CA LEU A 40 5.47 0.51 2.24
C LEU A 40 6.97 0.72 2.42
N LYS A 41 7.42 1.98 2.46
CA LYS A 41 8.82 2.29 2.70
C LYS A 41 9.24 1.94 4.13
N THR A 42 8.45 2.35 5.12
CA THR A 42 8.75 2.10 6.53
C THR A 42 8.83 0.62 6.84
N GLU A 43 7.95 -0.18 6.22
CA GLU A 43 7.92 -1.62 6.43
C GLU A 43 8.92 -2.38 5.54
N GLY A 44 9.70 -1.66 4.73
CA GLY A 44 10.77 -2.26 3.94
C GLY A 44 10.34 -2.92 2.63
N TYR A 45 9.15 -2.65 2.14
CA TYR A 45 8.66 -3.24 0.89
C TYR A 45 9.15 -2.51 -0.35
N ILE A 46 9.45 -1.23 -0.23
CA ILE A 46 10.01 -0.43 -1.32
C ILE A 46 11.30 0.23 -0.87
N LYS A 47 12.14 0.60 -1.82
CA LYS A 47 13.43 1.22 -1.55
C LYS A 47 13.28 2.67 -1.11
N ASN A 48 12.46 3.42 -1.85
CA ASN A 48 12.24 4.84 -1.59
C ASN A 48 11.09 5.35 -2.44
N PHE A 49 10.72 6.60 -2.24
CA PHE A 49 9.76 7.29 -3.08
C PHE A 49 10.08 8.78 -3.07
N LYS A 50 9.57 9.49 -4.06
CA LYS A 50 9.64 10.96 -4.06
C LYS A 50 8.41 11.54 -4.74
N LYS A 51 8.06 12.76 -4.34
CA LYS A 51 7.00 13.52 -4.99
C LYS A 51 7.62 14.28 -6.15
N VAL A 52 7.00 14.17 -7.33
CA VAL A 52 7.44 14.83 -8.53
C VAL A 52 6.31 15.73 -9.03
N GLN A 53 6.61 17.00 -9.26
CA GLN A 53 5.65 17.93 -9.81
C GLN A 53 6.17 18.39 -11.17
N GLU A 54 5.52 17.93 -12.23
CA GLU A 54 5.87 18.24 -13.60
C GLU A 54 4.61 18.64 -14.37
N GLU A 55 4.69 19.70 -15.14
CA GLU A 55 3.59 20.16 -16.01
C GLU A 55 2.26 20.30 -15.28
N GLY A 56 2.31 20.76 -14.02
CA GLY A 56 1.10 20.93 -13.21
C GLY A 56 0.52 19.65 -12.66
N LYS A 57 1.17 18.51 -12.88
CA LYS A 57 0.74 17.21 -12.35
C LYS A 57 1.59 16.80 -11.17
N ASN A 58 0.92 16.31 -10.12
CA ASN A 58 1.59 15.76 -8.96
C ASN A 58 1.66 14.25 -9.12
N THR A 59 2.87 13.71 -9.02
CA THR A 59 3.15 12.28 -9.20
C THR A 59 3.97 11.79 -8.02
N ILE A 60 3.72 10.55 -7.60
CA ILE A 60 4.58 9.85 -6.64
C ILE A 60 5.41 8.87 -7.45
N ARG A 61 6.74 9.02 -7.37
CA ARG A 61 7.68 8.10 -8.01
C ARG A 61 8.15 7.11 -6.97
N ILE A 62 7.83 5.84 -7.18
CA ILE A 62 8.14 4.77 -6.24
C ILE A 62 9.33 3.99 -6.77
N PHE A 63 10.40 3.88 -5.97
CA PHE A 63 11.58 3.08 -6.31
C PHE A 63 11.40 1.71 -5.70
N LEU A 64 11.31 0.69 -6.56
CA LEU A 64 11.02 -0.67 -6.17
C LEU A 64 12.27 -1.35 -5.60
N LYS A 65 12.04 -2.40 -4.81
CA LYS A 65 13.12 -3.07 -4.10
C LYS A 65 13.19 -4.55 -4.50
N TYR A 66 14.42 -5.00 -4.77
CA TYR A 66 14.70 -6.38 -5.15
C TYR A 66 15.84 -6.90 -4.27
N ASP A 67 15.89 -8.21 -4.10
CA ASP A 67 16.97 -8.84 -3.34
C ASP A 67 18.21 -9.09 -4.22
N ASP A 68 19.24 -9.71 -3.65
CA ASP A 68 20.49 -9.99 -4.36
C ASP A 68 20.31 -10.87 -5.58
N LYS A 69 19.23 -11.65 -5.64
CA LYS A 69 18.91 -12.54 -6.77
C LYS A 69 17.93 -11.90 -7.74
N ASN A 70 17.71 -10.59 -7.62
CA ASN A 70 16.76 -9.82 -8.43
C ASN A 70 15.32 -10.29 -8.26
N GLU A 71 14.99 -10.88 -7.10
CA GLU A 71 13.61 -11.24 -6.77
C GLU A 71 12.94 -10.09 -6.03
N PRO A 72 11.66 -9.79 -6.32
CA PRO A 72 10.98 -8.68 -5.67
C PRO A 72 10.82 -8.91 -4.17
N VAL A 73 10.97 -7.86 -3.39
CA VAL A 73 10.65 -7.90 -1.97
C VAL A 73 9.13 -7.98 -1.77
N ILE A 74 8.36 -7.31 -2.64
CA ILE A 74 6.91 -7.46 -2.66
C ILE A 74 6.55 -8.75 -3.39
N HIS A 75 6.03 -9.75 -2.66
CA HIS A 75 5.58 -11.00 -3.25
C HIS A 75 4.13 -10.90 -3.70
N GLY A 76 3.33 -10.08 -3.04
CA GLY A 76 1.96 -9.83 -3.41
C GLY A 76 1.45 -8.55 -2.78
N ILE A 77 0.50 -7.92 -3.44
CA ILE A 77 -0.15 -6.72 -2.93
C ILE A 77 -1.59 -6.71 -3.45
N GLU A 78 -2.56 -6.67 -2.55
CA GLU A 78 -3.98 -6.79 -2.91
C GLU A 78 -4.84 -5.81 -2.16
N LYS A 79 -5.83 -5.27 -2.86
CA LYS A 79 -6.86 -4.43 -2.27
C LYS A 79 -7.82 -5.29 -1.45
N ILE A 80 -8.20 -4.81 -0.25
CA ILE A 80 -9.20 -5.49 0.59
C ILE A 80 -10.54 -4.77 0.46
N SER A 81 -10.58 -3.48 0.81
CA SER A 81 -11.79 -2.67 0.74
C SER A 81 -11.93 -2.05 -0.65
N THR A 82 -13.13 -2.11 -1.23
CA THR A 82 -13.40 -1.54 -2.54
C THR A 82 -14.56 -0.55 -2.43
N PRO A 83 -14.76 0.34 -3.43
CA PRO A 83 -15.90 1.26 -3.40
C PRO A 83 -17.26 0.57 -3.26
N GLY A 84 -17.41 -0.61 -3.86
CA GLY A 84 -18.66 -1.38 -3.78
C GLY A 84 -18.77 -2.25 -2.56
N ARG A 85 -17.69 -2.44 -1.81
CA ARG A 85 -17.68 -3.29 -0.62
C ARG A 85 -16.60 -2.84 0.36
N ARG A 86 -16.98 -1.90 1.23
CA ARG A 86 -16.07 -1.42 2.28
C ARG A 86 -15.92 -2.48 3.37
N VAL A 87 -14.69 -2.71 3.82
CA VAL A 87 -14.37 -3.72 4.83
C VAL A 87 -13.74 -3.03 6.03
N TYR A 88 -14.35 -3.22 7.20
CA TYR A 88 -13.89 -2.61 8.46
C TYR A 88 -13.59 -3.70 9.46
N SER A 89 -12.73 -3.41 10.43
CA SER A 89 -12.39 -4.32 11.51
C SER A 89 -12.11 -3.57 12.79
N GLY A 90 -12.54 -4.14 13.91
CA GLY A 90 -12.11 -3.67 15.22
C GLY A 90 -10.66 -4.10 15.48
N TYR A 91 -10.02 -3.45 16.44
CA TYR A 91 -8.60 -3.72 16.70
C TYR A 91 -8.30 -5.15 17.14
N LYS A 92 -9.28 -5.83 17.75
CA LYS A 92 -9.11 -7.22 18.18
C LYS A 92 -9.17 -8.23 17.04
N ASP A 93 -9.79 -7.84 15.93
CA ASP A 93 -10.06 -8.75 14.81
C ASP A 93 -9.23 -8.43 13.57
N LEU A 94 -8.19 -7.60 13.72
CA LEU A 94 -7.34 -7.24 12.59
C LEU A 94 -6.63 -8.47 12.04
N PRO A 95 -6.71 -8.72 10.72
CA PRO A 95 -6.14 -9.93 10.15
C PRO A 95 -4.62 -9.92 10.18
N ARG A 96 -4.04 -11.10 10.28
CA ARG A 96 -2.60 -11.29 10.11
C ARG A 96 -2.36 -11.82 8.71
N VAL A 97 -1.41 -11.20 8.01
CA VAL A 97 -1.03 -11.59 6.65
C VAL A 97 0.18 -12.51 6.75
N ARG A 98 0.07 -13.71 6.18
CA ARG A 98 1.17 -14.69 6.16
C ARG A 98 1.80 -14.91 7.54
N ASN A 99 0.95 -15.12 8.55
CA ASN A 99 1.39 -15.38 9.95
C ASN A 99 2.32 -14.29 10.49
N GLY A 100 2.11 -13.03 10.07
CA GLY A 100 2.90 -11.90 10.54
C GLY A 100 4.05 -11.50 9.64
N TYR A 101 4.31 -12.23 8.57
CA TYR A 101 5.35 -11.85 7.60
C TYR A 101 4.90 -10.75 6.66
N GLY A 102 3.59 -10.61 6.46
CA GLY A 102 3.04 -9.54 5.65
C GLY A 102 2.43 -8.46 6.53
N SER A 103 1.84 -7.46 5.89
CA SER A 103 1.20 -6.34 6.58
C SER A 103 -0.17 -6.07 6.00
N VAL A 104 -1.14 -5.75 6.86
CA VAL A 104 -2.39 -5.16 6.44
C VAL A 104 -2.28 -3.66 6.69
N ILE A 105 -2.75 -2.86 5.73
CA ILE A 105 -2.76 -1.40 5.84
C ILE A 105 -4.17 -0.98 6.20
N VAL A 106 -4.30 -0.23 7.30
CA VAL A 106 -5.58 0.14 7.90
C VAL A 106 -5.71 1.66 7.94
N SER A 107 -6.86 2.16 7.53
CA SER A 107 -7.19 3.58 7.65
C SER A 107 -7.99 3.76 8.94
N THR A 108 -7.41 4.46 9.90
CA THR A 108 -8.01 4.70 11.21
C THR A 108 -8.38 6.17 11.37
N SER A 109 -9.09 6.50 12.45
CA SER A 109 -9.40 7.88 12.79
C SER A 109 -8.14 8.71 13.04
N SER A 110 -7.02 8.06 13.38
CA SER A 110 -5.73 8.71 13.63
C SER A 110 -4.81 8.71 12.42
N GLY A 111 -5.28 8.24 11.27
CA GLY A 111 -4.51 8.16 10.04
C GLY A 111 -4.31 6.74 9.55
N VAL A 112 -3.53 6.59 8.49
CA VAL A 112 -3.24 5.29 7.88
C VAL A 112 -2.04 4.65 8.57
N THR A 113 -2.17 3.38 8.93
CA THR A 113 -1.11 2.66 9.65
C THR A 113 -1.16 1.16 9.32
N THR A 114 -0.25 0.39 9.89
CA THR A 114 -0.29 -1.06 9.76
C THR A 114 -1.25 -1.67 10.78
N GLY A 115 -1.75 -2.87 10.50
CA GLY A 115 -2.60 -3.59 11.44
C GLY A 115 -1.92 -3.83 12.78
N LYS A 116 -0.62 -4.11 12.75
CA LYS A 116 0.16 -4.31 13.97
C LYS A 116 0.14 -3.06 14.87
N LYS A 117 0.43 -1.89 14.28
CA LYS A 117 0.43 -0.64 15.03
C LYS A 117 -0.97 -0.25 15.49
N ALA A 118 -1.99 -0.47 14.64
CA ALA A 118 -3.38 -0.20 15.00
C ALA A 118 -3.80 -1.05 16.20
N SER A 119 -3.44 -2.33 16.18
CA SER A 119 -3.74 -3.25 17.29
C SER A 119 -3.07 -2.79 18.59
N GLU A 120 -1.80 -2.39 18.52
CA GLU A 120 -1.08 -1.88 19.69
C GLU A 120 -1.72 -0.62 20.28
N LYS A 121 -2.27 0.23 19.43
CA LYS A 121 -2.97 1.45 19.85
C LYS A 121 -4.45 1.21 20.19
N MET A 122 -4.91 -0.02 20.06
CA MET A 122 -6.30 -0.41 20.30
C MET A 122 -7.29 0.39 19.44
N VAL A 123 -6.96 0.59 18.16
CA VAL A 123 -7.85 1.26 17.20
C VAL A 123 -8.09 0.34 16.00
N GLY A 124 -9.33 0.33 15.54
CA GLY A 124 -9.71 -0.36 14.32
C GLY A 124 -9.93 0.65 13.20
N GLY A 125 -10.36 0.16 12.06
CA GLY A 125 -10.65 1.02 10.91
C GLY A 125 -10.95 0.24 9.65
N GLU A 126 -10.83 0.92 8.53
CA GLU A 126 -11.04 0.33 7.22
C GLU A 126 -9.78 -0.43 6.78
N LEU A 127 -9.99 -1.68 6.37
CA LEU A 127 -8.90 -2.51 5.84
C LEU A 127 -8.67 -2.13 4.38
N VAL A 128 -7.61 -1.37 4.11
CA VAL A 128 -7.35 -0.83 2.78
C VAL A 128 -6.79 -1.89 1.85
N CYS A 129 -5.68 -2.48 2.24
CA CYS A 129 -4.99 -3.47 1.41
C CYS A 129 -4.07 -4.33 2.27
N LYS A 130 -3.54 -5.37 1.65
CA LYS A 130 -2.53 -6.22 2.29
C LYS A 130 -1.34 -6.38 1.35
N VAL A 131 -0.16 -6.53 1.92
CA VAL A 131 1.09 -6.68 1.20
C VAL A 131 1.94 -7.73 1.90
N TRP A 132 2.63 -8.53 1.11
CA TRP A 132 3.53 -9.54 1.65
C TRP A 132 4.70 -9.83 0.72
#